data_208f22f257d5d6f8bf6fa1abbd0b1eb1
#
_entry.id   208f22f257d5d6f8bf6fa1abbd0b1eb1
#
_cell.length_a   1.000
_cell.length_b   1.000
_cell.length_c   1.000
_cell.angle_alpha   90.00
_cell.angle_beta   90.00
_cell.angle_gamma   90.00
#
_symmetry.space_group_name_H-M   'P 1'
#
loop_
_entity.id
_entity.type
_entity.pdbx_description
1 polymer ?
#
loop_
_entity_poly.entity_id
_entity_poly.type
_entity_poly.pdbx_seq_one_letter_code
_entity_poly.pdbx_strand_id
1 'polypeptide(L)'
;LRRAFEGDYLPESILWREKAAFSDAVGHSMVDYLKEYAESRYTGAEFEEKRKKYTHAQPFTKESLLYREIFEEFYPGQGGMIAGFWMPNPEWEGCRVDDPSARVLANYGDSGK
;
A
#
# COMPACT_ATOMS: atom_id res chain seq x y z
N LEU A 1 -7.36 18.40 -23.49
CA LEU A 1 -8.68 18.29 -22.87
C LEU A 1 -8.95 19.49 -21.93
N ARG A 2 -8.08 19.76 -20.93
CA ARG A 2 -8.28 20.87 -19.94
C ARG A 2 -8.56 22.22 -20.60
N ARG A 3 -7.77 22.62 -21.61
CA ARG A 3 -7.97 23.88 -22.34
C ARG A 3 -9.35 24.03 -23.00
N ALA A 4 -10.03 22.95 -23.31
CA ALA A 4 -11.38 22.99 -23.85
C ALA A 4 -12.45 23.41 -22.83
N PHE A 5 -12.10 23.39 -21.55
CA PHE A 5 -12.97 23.75 -20.44
C PHE A 5 -12.50 25.03 -19.70
N GLU A 6 -11.54 25.77 -20.28
CA GLU A 6 -11.22 27.14 -19.85
C GLU A 6 -12.40 28.07 -20.13
N GLY A 7 -12.65 29.02 -19.26
CA GLY A 7 -13.74 29.98 -19.41
C GLY A 7 -14.99 29.65 -18.64
N ASP A 8 -14.88 29.56 -17.32
CA ASP A 8 -15.98 29.44 -16.34
C ASP A 8 -16.81 28.14 -16.37
N TYR A 9 -16.43 27.13 -17.16
CA TYR A 9 -17.10 25.82 -17.13
C TYR A 9 -16.76 25.01 -15.87
N LEU A 10 -15.53 25.15 -15.35
CA LEU A 10 -15.08 24.49 -14.14
C LEU A 10 -14.22 25.44 -13.30
N PRO A 11 -14.32 25.39 -11.97
CA PRO A 11 -13.39 26.11 -11.12
C PRO A 11 -11.93 25.79 -11.45
N GLU A 12 -11.02 26.75 -11.44
CA GLU A 12 -9.61 26.56 -11.73
C GLU A 12 -8.97 25.45 -10.86
N SER A 13 -9.35 25.39 -9.59
CA SER A 13 -8.89 24.36 -8.65
C SER A 13 -9.25 22.93 -9.08
N ILE A 14 -10.30 22.78 -9.86
CA ILE A 14 -10.69 21.48 -10.43
C ILE A 14 -10.05 21.28 -11.80
N LEU A 15 -10.07 22.29 -12.63
CA LEU A 15 -9.55 22.25 -14.01
C LEU A 15 -8.06 21.90 -14.04
N TRP A 16 -7.29 22.49 -13.14
CA TRP A 16 -5.83 22.34 -13.07
C TRP A 16 -5.35 21.40 -11.96
N ARG A 17 -6.29 20.71 -11.29
CA ARG A 17 -5.92 19.69 -10.29
C ARG A 17 -4.97 18.67 -10.91
N GLU A 18 -3.92 18.33 -10.20
CA GLU A 18 -3.06 17.21 -10.59
C GLU A 18 -3.85 15.92 -10.67
N LYS A 19 -3.51 15.10 -11.66
CA LYS A 19 -4.12 13.78 -11.80
C LYS A 19 -3.62 12.89 -10.66
N ALA A 20 -4.55 12.36 -9.90
CA ALA A 20 -4.28 11.32 -8.91
C ALA A 20 -4.84 9.99 -9.40
N ALA A 21 -4.13 8.89 -9.19
CA ALA A 21 -4.69 7.57 -9.35
C ALA A 21 -5.80 7.37 -8.30
N PHE A 22 -6.73 6.46 -8.57
CA PHE A 22 -7.81 6.17 -7.62
C PHE A 22 -7.26 5.73 -6.25
N SER A 23 -6.22 4.91 -6.24
CA SER A 23 -5.50 4.49 -5.05
C SER A 23 -4.95 5.66 -4.23
N ASP A 24 -4.44 6.70 -4.89
CA ASP A 24 -3.88 7.87 -4.21
C ASP A 24 -4.97 8.77 -3.64
N ALA A 25 -6.08 8.89 -4.36
CA ALA A 25 -7.20 9.74 -3.93
C ALA A 25 -7.94 9.17 -2.70
N VAL A 26 -7.93 7.85 -2.53
CA VAL A 26 -8.70 7.14 -1.49
C VAL A 26 -7.82 6.53 -0.40
N GLY A 27 -6.55 6.24 -0.69
CA GLY A 27 -5.73 5.31 0.07
C GLY A 27 -4.73 5.89 1.06
N HIS A 28 -4.34 7.17 0.96
CA HIS A 28 -3.25 7.70 1.78
C HIS A 28 -3.53 7.61 3.28
N SER A 29 -4.70 8.05 3.72
CA SER A 29 -5.08 7.99 5.13
C SER A 29 -5.29 6.55 5.63
N MET A 30 -5.73 5.65 4.76
CA MET A 30 -5.93 4.24 5.11
C MET A 30 -4.59 3.52 5.29
N VAL A 31 -3.57 3.82 4.49
CA VAL A 31 -2.24 3.23 4.60
C VAL A 31 -1.62 3.54 5.97
N ASP A 32 -1.62 4.81 6.36
CA ASP A 32 -1.07 5.24 7.63
C ASP A 32 -1.86 4.65 8.81
N TYR A 33 -3.18 4.69 8.74
CA TYR A 33 -4.04 4.09 9.76
C TYR A 33 -3.80 2.59 9.96
N LEU A 34 -3.67 1.82 8.87
CA LEU A 34 -3.43 0.37 8.97
C LEU A 34 -2.06 0.04 9.55
N LYS A 35 -1.04 0.85 9.24
CA LYS A 35 0.28 0.71 9.85
C LYS A 35 0.23 1.00 11.34
N GLU A 36 -0.36 2.11 11.75
CA GLU A 36 -0.52 2.47 13.16
C GLU A 36 -1.34 1.41 13.91
N TYR A 37 -2.40 0.93 13.31
CA TYR A 37 -3.22 -0.14 13.90
C TYR A 37 -2.39 -1.42 14.09
N ALA A 38 -1.63 -1.86 13.09
CA ALA A 38 -0.77 -3.03 13.21
C ALA A 38 0.34 -2.86 14.25
N GLU A 39 0.95 -1.67 14.30
CA GLU A 39 1.95 -1.34 15.33
C GLU A 39 1.38 -1.40 16.75
N SER A 40 0.15 -0.97 16.94
CA SER A 40 -0.53 -1.01 18.24
C SER A 40 -0.99 -2.43 18.66
N ARG A 41 -1.24 -3.30 17.65
CA ARG A 41 -1.80 -4.64 17.88
C ARG A 41 -0.76 -5.66 18.33
N TYR A 42 0.49 -5.50 17.93
CA TYR A 42 1.57 -6.45 18.23
C TYR A 42 2.73 -5.77 18.92
N THR A 43 3.19 -6.36 20.01
CA THR A 43 4.52 -6.05 20.54
C THR A 43 5.60 -6.63 19.61
N GLY A 44 6.84 -6.18 19.76
CA GLY A 44 7.95 -6.74 18.99
C GLY A 44 8.15 -8.24 19.23
N ALA A 45 7.99 -8.68 20.47
CA ALA A 45 8.12 -10.09 20.86
C ALA A 45 7.00 -10.96 20.24
N GLU A 46 5.75 -10.50 20.31
CA GLU A 46 4.62 -11.19 19.68
C GLU A 46 4.76 -11.28 18.17
N PHE A 47 5.24 -10.22 17.52
CA PHE A 47 5.51 -10.23 16.10
C PHE A 47 6.54 -11.30 15.74
N GLU A 48 7.70 -11.34 16.42
CA GLU A 48 8.75 -12.32 16.15
C GLU A 48 8.32 -13.76 16.45
N GLU A 49 7.47 -13.99 17.42
CA GLU A 49 6.92 -15.30 17.71
C GLU A 49 5.92 -15.74 16.63
N LYS A 50 4.95 -14.89 16.31
CA LYS A 50 3.83 -15.21 15.42
C LYS A 50 4.29 -15.39 13.97
N ARG A 51 5.20 -14.54 13.48
CA ARG A 51 5.70 -14.64 12.10
C ARG A 51 6.38 -15.97 11.80
N LYS A 52 7.02 -16.60 12.80
CA LYS A 52 7.71 -17.88 12.64
C LYS A 52 6.76 -19.05 12.29
N LYS A 53 5.46 -18.91 12.54
CA LYS A 53 4.45 -19.89 12.15
C LYS A 53 4.32 -20.02 10.63
N TYR A 54 4.69 -18.99 9.91
CA TYR A 54 4.55 -18.89 8.45
C TYR A 54 5.90 -19.09 7.78
N THR A 55 6.11 -20.28 7.21
CA THR A 55 7.37 -20.60 6.51
C THR A 55 7.38 -20.14 5.05
N HIS A 56 6.19 -20.02 4.43
CA HIS A 56 6.02 -19.49 3.09
C HIS A 56 5.45 -18.07 3.15
N ALA A 57 6.01 -17.15 2.37
CA ALA A 57 5.67 -15.73 2.39
C ALA A 57 5.64 -15.20 3.83
N GLN A 58 6.75 -15.40 4.57
CA GLN A 58 6.84 -15.01 5.96
C GLN A 58 6.68 -13.50 6.13
N PRO A 59 5.82 -13.03 7.04
CA PRO A 59 5.63 -11.61 7.27
C PRO A 59 6.93 -10.87 7.62
N PHE A 60 7.15 -9.73 6.98
CA PHE A 60 8.32 -8.85 7.23
C PHE A 60 8.03 -7.76 8.26
N THR A 61 6.80 -7.31 8.33
CA THR A 61 6.35 -6.20 9.18
C THR A 61 5.13 -6.62 9.97
N LYS A 62 4.79 -5.88 11.02
CA LYS A 62 3.56 -6.11 11.78
C LYS A 62 2.31 -5.95 10.91
N GLU A 63 2.34 -5.01 9.96
CA GLU A 63 1.28 -4.83 8.97
C GLU A 63 1.12 -6.09 8.10
N SER A 64 2.22 -6.63 7.56
CA SER A 64 2.16 -7.87 6.77
C SER A 64 1.74 -9.09 7.60
N LEU A 65 2.06 -9.12 8.89
CA LEU A 65 1.55 -10.14 9.82
C LEU A 65 0.04 -10.00 10.02
N LEU A 66 -0.47 -8.79 10.18
CA LEU A 66 -1.90 -8.53 10.29
C LEU A 66 -2.66 -9.08 9.07
N TYR A 67 -2.18 -8.77 7.87
CA TYR A 67 -2.79 -9.27 6.64
C TYR A 67 -2.71 -10.80 6.53
N ARG A 68 -1.59 -11.38 6.96
CA ARG A 68 -1.44 -12.84 6.96
C ARG A 68 -2.38 -13.51 7.96
N GLU A 69 -2.57 -12.98 9.16
CA GLU A 69 -3.51 -13.53 10.15
C GLU A 69 -4.96 -13.46 9.63
N ILE A 70 -5.36 -12.33 9.03
CA ILE A 70 -6.67 -12.19 8.39
C ILE A 70 -6.84 -13.19 7.23
N PHE A 71 -5.81 -13.34 6.39
CA PHE A 71 -5.85 -14.33 5.30
C PHE A 71 -6.10 -15.74 5.83
N GLU A 72 -5.38 -16.17 6.87
CA GLU A 72 -5.52 -17.50 7.46
C GLU A 72 -6.88 -17.71 8.17
N GLU A 73 -7.51 -16.63 8.65
CA GLU A 73 -8.86 -16.69 9.22
C GLU A 73 -9.90 -17.08 8.15
N PHE A 74 -9.81 -16.48 6.95
CA PHE A 74 -10.74 -16.75 5.85
C PHE A 74 -10.35 -17.92 4.98
N TYR A 75 -9.05 -18.23 4.88
CA TYR A 75 -8.47 -19.27 4.02
C TYR A 75 -7.47 -20.14 4.78
N PRO A 76 -7.93 -20.87 5.81
CA PRO A 76 -7.04 -21.63 6.68
C PRO A 76 -6.23 -22.67 5.89
N GLY A 77 -4.92 -22.68 6.09
CA GLY A 77 -4.00 -23.61 5.44
C GLY A 77 -3.73 -23.35 3.96
N GLN A 78 -4.26 -22.26 3.40
CA GLN A 78 -4.10 -21.93 1.97
C GLN A 78 -2.90 -20.99 1.71
N GLY A 79 -2.03 -20.79 2.68
CA GLY A 79 -0.87 -19.89 2.54
C GLY A 79 0.03 -20.19 1.34
N GLY A 80 0.09 -21.44 0.87
CA GLY A 80 0.80 -21.83 -0.34
C GLY A 80 0.26 -21.21 -1.65
N MET A 81 -0.96 -20.68 -1.64
CA MET A 81 -1.53 -19.95 -2.78
C MET A 81 -0.94 -18.55 -2.94
N ILE A 82 -0.28 -18.01 -1.93
CA ILE A 82 0.38 -16.71 -2.02
C ILE A 82 1.58 -16.86 -2.96
N ALA A 83 1.48 -16.30 -4.16
CA ALA A 83 2.55 -16.41 -5.16
C ALA A 83 3.84 -15.70 -4.74
N GLY A 84 3.73 -14.66 -3.93
CA GLY A 84 4.82 -13.85 -3.41
C GLY A 84 4.33 -12.48 -2.97
N PHE A 85 5.25 -11.67 -2.48
CA PHE A 85 4.92 -10.28 -2.17
C PHE A 85 4.95 -9.43 -3.43
N TRP A 86 3.93 -8.59 -3.59
CA TRP A 86 4.02 -7.55 -4.60
C TRP A 86 5.05 -6.51 -4.20
N MET A 87 5.94 -6.20 -5.11
CA MET A 87 6.95 -5.16 -4.94
C MET A 87 6.88 -4.19 -6.12
N PRO A 88 7.07 -2.89 -5.90
CA PRO A 88 7.16 -1.93 -7.00
C PRO A 88 8.38 -2.23 -7.87
N ASN A 89 8.35 -1.80 -9.14
CA ASN A 89 9.50 -1.97 -10.03
C ASN A 89 10.72 -1.21 -9.49
N PRO A 90 11.81 -1.89 -9.15
CA PRO A 90 12.99 -1.27 -8.55
C PRO A 90 13.76 -0.33 -9.49
N GLU A 91 13.45 -0.37 -10.79
CA GLU A 91 14.04 0.53 -11.79
C GLU A 91 13.41 1.93 -11.76
N TRP A 92 12.22 2.05 -11.16
CA TRP A 92 11.56 3.33 -11.02
C TRP A 92 12.12 4.13 -9.85
N GLU A 93 12.26 5.43 -10.07
CA GLU A 93 12.75 6.33 -9.03
C GLU A 93 11.88 6.26 -7.77
N GLY A 94 12.52 6.14 -6.62
CA GLY A 94 11.84 6.01 -5.32
C GLY A 94 11.20 4.65 -5.04
N CYS A 95 11.31 3.68 -5.97
CA CYS A 95 10.68 2.36 -5.83
C CYS A 95 11.64 1.24 -5.37
N ARG A 96 12.90 1.56 -5.07
CA ARG A 96 13.82 0.59 -4.47
C ARG A 96 13.50 0.42 -3.00
N VAL A 97 12.72 -0.61 -2.72
CA VAL A 97 12.27 -0.96 -1.38
C VAL A 97 12.47 -2.45 -1.17
N ASP A 98 12.73 -2.84 0.05
CA ASP A 98 13.07 -4.21 0.46
C ASP A 98 11.98 -4.85 1.33
N ASP A 99 10.89 -4.14 1.60
CA ASP A 99 9.72 -4.67 2.29
C ASP A 99 8.43 -4.43 1.47
N PRO A 100 7.44 -5.34 1.57
CA PRO A 100 6.18 -5.25 0.83
C PRO A 100 5.11 -4.36 1.49
N SER A 101 5.44 -3.61 2.54
CA SER A 101 4.48 -2.75 3.22
C SER A 101 3.91 -1.69 2.27
N ALA A 102 2.63 -1.40 2.43
CA ALA A 102 1.96 -0.34 1.69
C ALA A 102 2.64 1.00 1.92
N ARG A 103 2.81 1.78 0.86
CA ARG A 103 3.46 3.10 0.89
C ARG A 103 2.98 3.99 -0.23
N VAL A 104 3.12 5.28 -0.01
CA VAL A 104 2.95 6.27 -1.06
C VAL A 104 4.25 6.36 -1.85
N LEU A 105 4.16 6.17 -3.17
CA LEU A 105 5.32 6.31 -4.06
C LEU A 105 5.46 7.79 -4.46
N ALA A 106 6.67 8.32 -4.33
CA ALA A 106 6.95 9.74 -4.57
C ALA A 106 6.73 10.18 -6.03
N ASN A 107 6.75 9.24 -6.97
CA ASN A 107 6.60 9.49 -8.41
C ASN A 107 5.14 9.56 -8.89
N TYR A 108 4.16 9.35 -8.03
CA TYR A 108 2.74 9.41 -8.42
C TYR A 108 2.31 10.79 -8.92
N GLY A 109 2.89 11.87 -8.40
CA GLY A 109 2.61 13.25 -8.84
C GLY A 109 2.99 13.54 -10.29
N ASP A 110 3.83 12.72 -10.90
CA ASP A 110 4.29 12.91 -12.30
C ASP A 110 3.46 12.11 -13.32
N SER A 111 2.59 11.21 -12.87
CA SER A 111 1.73 10.43 -13.75
C SER A 111 0.61 11.31 -14.32
N GLY A 112 0.86 11.99 -15.39
CA GLY A 112 -0.16 12.81 -16.06
C GLY A 112 0.32 14.20 -16.49
N LYS A 113 1.61 14.48 -16.34
CA LYS A 113 2.27 15.61 -17.01
C LYS A 113 2.54 15.33 -18.47
#